data_db6a2e90591eb37e933a38bf66b8dd74
#
_entry.id   db6a2e90591eb37e933a38bf66b8dd74
#
_cell.length_a   1.000
_cell.length_b   1.000
_cell.length_c   1.000
_cell.angle_alpha   90.00
_cell.angle_beta   90.00
_cell.angle_gamma   90.00
#
_symmetry.space_group_name_H-M   'P 1'
#
loop_
_entity.id
_entity.type
_entity.pdbx_description
1 polymer ?
#
loop_
_entity_poly.entity_id
_entity_poly.type
_entity_poly.pdbx_seq_one_letter_code
_entity_poly.pdbx_strand_id
1 'polypeptide(L)'
;MSESISIKQTIVVRARPDVLYRLALEPRRRVKWDPNLAKADYEGENARLANNALVRFKFTRRLLGLSFTAKYGQLQAPQRGGWESVRNVGPLEKLTQGWTFKPMPGGTEVTLTLNARVMYRWIRTPIERVLHNMVATTLLELQRSVDAQGAQLLEDMGREMQERQKAEQKAAKEAAKAAKKKR
;
A
#
# COMPACT_ATOMS: atom_id res chain seq x y z
N MET A 1 29.95 -16.56 -5.82
CA MET A 1 28.68 -17.29 -5.62
C MET A 1 27.68 -16.31 -5.01
N SER A 2 26.56 -16.07 -5.69
CA SER A 2 25.49 -15.20 -5.20
C SER A 2 24.69 -15.92 -4.12
N GLU A 3 24.35 -15.22 -3.03
CA GLU A 3 23.55 -15.78 -1.94
C GLU A 3 22.15 -15.17 -1.92
N SER A 4 21.16 -15.99 -1.59
CA SER A 4 19.76 -15.57 -1.51
C SER A 4 19.36 -15.23 -0.07
N ILE A 5 18.60 -14.15 0.07
CA ILE A 5 17.94 -13.74 1.30
C ILE A 5 16.44 -13.83 1.05
N SER A 6 15.70 -14.44 1.95
CA SER A 6 14.24 -14.51 1.90
C SER A 6 13.67 -14.07 3.24
N ILE A 7 12.83 -13.05 3.19
CA ILE A 7 12.19 -12.47 4.37
C ILE A 7 10.68 -12.53 4.14
N LYS A 8 9.97 -13.10 5.09
CA LYS A 8 8.51 -13.18 5.07
C LYS A 8 7.98 -12.71 6.40
N GLN A 9 7.09 -11.74 6.38
CA GLN A 9 6.39 -11.26 7.58
C GLN A 9 4.90 -11.12 7.30
N THR A 10 4.11 -11.32 8.34
CA THR A 10 2.64 -11.32 8.26
C THR A 10 2.07 -10.47 9.37
N ILE A 11 1.08 -9.65 9.04
CA ILE A 11 0.27 -8.89 10.01
C ILE A 11 -1.21 -9.03 9.70
N VAL A 12 -2.05 -8.69 10.65
CA VAL A 12 -3.51 -8.59 10.45
C VAL A 12 -3.90 -7.12 10.45
N VAL A 13 -4.57 -6.69 9.37
CA VAL A 13 -5.01 -5.30 9.18
C VAL A 13 -6.53 -5.27 9.10
N ARG A 14 -7.17 -4.35 9.82
CA ARG A 14 -8.64 -4.18 9.85
C ARG A 14 -9.14 -3.43 8.62
N ALA A 15 -8.97 -4.04 7.46
CA ALA A 15 -9.47 -3.50 6.19
C ALA A 15 -9.79 -4.64 5.23
N ARG A 16 -10.53 -4.33 4.18
CA ARG A 16 -10.87 -5.29 3.12
C ARG A 16 -9.66 -5.56 2.22
N PRO A 17 -9.54 -6.79 1.67
CA PRO A 17 -8.42 -7.17 0.80
C PRO A 17 -8.25 -6.26 -0.42
N ASP A 18 -9.36 -5.82 -1.03
CA ASP A 18 -9.33 -4.95 -2.22
C ASP A 18 -8.73 -3.56 -1.94
N VAL A 19 -9.01 -3.01 -0.76
CA VAL A 19 -8.43 -1.74 -0.31
C VAL A 19 -6.93 -1.87 -0.08
N LEU A 20 -6.52 -2.91 0.66
CA LEU A 20 -5.13 -3.18 0.97
C LEU A 20 -4.31 -3.49 -0.28
N TYR A 21 -4.87 -4.26 -1.20
CA TYR A 21 -4.26 -4.57 -2.49
C TYR A 21 -3.91 -3.29 -3.26
N ARG A 22 -4.86 -2.36 -3.37
CA ARG A 22 -4.63 -1.08 -4.06
C ARG A 22 -3.63 -0.19 -3.32
N LEU A 23 -3.67 -0.14 -1.99
CA LEU A 23 -2.72 0.63 -1.20
C LEU A 23 -1.29 0.11 -1.35
N ALA A 24 -1.10 -1.21 -1.36
CA ALA A 24 0.22 -1.84 -1.39
C ALA A 24 0.83 -1.91 -2.79
N LEU A 25 0.02 -2.13 -3.82
CA LEU A 25 0.51 -2.39 -5.18
C LEU A 25 0.42 -1.17 -6.11
N GLU A 26 -0.48 -0.21 -5.87
CA GLU A 26 -0.52 1.01 -6.67
C GLU A 26 0.66 1.95 -6.30
N PRO A 27 1.63 2.17 -7.20
CA PRO A 27 2.86 2.89 -6.87
C PRO A 27 2.62 4.29 -6.30
N ARG A 28 1.73 5.06 -6.92
CA ARG A 28 1.42 6.44 -6.51
C ARG A 28 0.74 6.52 -5.14
N ARG A 29 -0.01 5.49 -4.76
CA ARG A 29 -0.62 5.40 -3.42
C ARG A 29 0.41 4.95 -2.40
N ARG A 30 1.23 3.98 -2.75
CA ARG A 30 2.25 3.42 -1.88
C ARG A 30 3.28 4.45 -1.40
N VAL A 31 3.75 5.33 -2.26
CA VAL A 31 4.69 6.41 -1.89
C VAL A 31 4.15 7.31 -0.78
N LYS A 32 2.83 7.43 -0.65
CA LYS A 32 2.23 8.33 0.36
C LYS A 32 2.35 7.80 1.78
N TRP A 33 2.52 6.50 1.97
CA TRP A 33 2.56 5.88 3.29
C TRP A 33 3.81 5.02 3.55
N ASP A 34 4.47 4.47 2.51
CA ASP A 34 5.66 3.63 2.69
C ASP A 34 6.91 4.49 2.89
N PRO A 35 7.49 4.52 4.10
CA PRO A 35 8.62 5.40 4.42
C PRO A 35 9.93 4.95 3.76
N ASN A 36 9.95 3.79 3.13
CA ASN A 36 11.10 3.29 2.40
C ASN A 36 11.17 3.82 0.96
N LEU A 37 10.05 4.35 0.43
CA LEU A 37 9.94 4.86 -0.93
C LEU A 37 9.93 6.38 -0.95
N ALA A 38 10.85 6.97 -1.71
CA ALA A 38 10.88 8.41 -1.99
C ALA A 38 10.05 8.75 -3.24
N LYS A 39 10.03 7.84 -4.22
CA LYS A 39 9.29 8.02 -5.47
C LYS A 39 8.93 6.67 -6.08
N ALA A 40 7.76 6.61 -6.74
CA ALA A 40 7.35 5.47 -7.55
C ALA A 40 6.42 5.95 -8.68
N ASP A 41 6.83 5.75 -9.92
CA ASP A 41 6.08 6.15 -11.11
C ASP A 41 6.08 5.02 -12.14
N TYR A 42 4.98 4.90 -12.88
CA TYR A 42 4.94 4.01 -14.03
C TYR A 42 5.89 4.48 -15.14
N GLU A 43 6.52 3.52 -15.81
CA GLU A 43 7.26 3.77 -17.05
C GLU A 43 6.38 3.42 -18.26
N GLY A 44 6.28 4.36 -19.22
CA GLY A 44 5.51 4.20 -20.45
C GLY A 44 4.09 4.78 -20.40
N GLU A 45 3.37 4.63 -21.49
CA GLU A 45 2.05 5.26 -21.72
C GLU A 45 0.92 4.66 -20.86
N ASN A 46 1.04 3.40 -20.45
CA ASN A 46 0.04 2.69 -19.65
C ASN A 46 0.26 2.90 -18.14
N ALA A 47 -0.12 4.04 -17.65
CA ALA A 47 0.03 4.42 -16.24
C ALA A 47 -0.99 3.74 -15.31
N ARG A 48 -1.13 2.42 -15.35
CA ARG A 48 -2.05 1.64 -14.51
C ARG A 48 -1.44 0.35 -14.00
N LEU A 49 -1.95 -0.15 -12.90
CA LEU A 49 -1.57 -1.45 -12.34
C LEU A 49 -2.04 -2.57 -13.27
N ALA A 50 -1.11 -3.23 -13.92
CA ALA A 50 -1.35 -4.33 -14.86
C ALA A 50 -0.18 -5.32 -14.85
N ASN A 51 -0.43 -6.53 -15.35
CA ASN A 51 0.63 -7.52 -15.56
C ASN A 51 1.69 -6.96 -16.51
N ASN A 52 2.94 -7.22 -16.20
CA ASN A 52 4.11 -6.72 -16.94
C ASN A 52 4.29 -5.20 -16.97
N ALA A 53 3.50 -4.43 -16.24
CA ALA A 53 3.71 -2.99 -16.11
C ALA A 53 5.10 -2.70 -15.49
N LEU A 54 5.79 -1.72 -16.04
CA LEU A 54 7.08 -1.26 -15.55
C LEU A 54 6.88 -0.07 -14.63
N VAL A 55 7.56 -0.10 -13.49
CA VAL A 55 7.52 0.96 -12.49
C VAL A 55 8.94 1.30 -12.07
N ARG A 56 9.25 2.58 -12.06
CA ARG A 56 10.50 3.11 -11.53
C ARG A 56 10.31 3.44 -10.06
N PHE A 57 11.01 2.72 -9.20
CA PHE A 57 11.09 2.99 -7.77
C PHE A 57 12.36 3.75 -7.41
N LYS A 58 12.24 4.63 -6.44
CA LYS A 58 13.37 5.27 -5.78
C LYS A 58 13.22 5.11 -4.28
N PHE A 59 14.20 4.48 -3.65
CA PHE A 59 14.27 4.37 -2.21
C PHE A 59 14.64 5.70 -1.55
N THR A 60 14.31 5.84 -0.28
CA THR A 60 14.74 7.00 0.53
C THR A 60 16.25 6.98 0.77
N ARG A 61 16.79 8.10 1.24
CA ARG A 61 18.23 8.23 1.56
C ARG A 61 18.69 7.21 2.61
N ARG A 62 17.81 6.75 3.50
CA ARG A 62 18.10 5.68 4.48
C ARG A 62 18.46 4.36 3.80
N LEU A 63 17.98 4.14 2.60
CA LEU A 63 18.29 2.99 1.74
C LEU A 63 19.18 3.42 0.55
N LEU A 64 20.15 4.33 0.83
CA LEU A 64 21.12 4.85 -0.13
C LEU A 64 20.51 5.59 -1.33
N GLY A 65 19.23 5.92 -1.33
CA GLY A 65 18.55 6.58 -2.43
C GLY A 65 18.56 5.81 -3.76
N LEU A 66 18.73 4.50 -3.72
CA LEU A 66 18.84 3.65 -4.91
C LEU A 66 17.56 3.75 -5.76
N SER A 67 17.74 3.86 -7.08
CA SER A 67 16.64 3.84 -8.05
C SER A 67 16.75 2.59 -8.91
N PHE A 68 15.60 1.97 -9.20
CA PHE A 68 15.54 0.79 -10.04
C PHE A 68 14.18 0.69 -10.74
N THR A 69 14.15 -0.02 -11.86
CA THR A 69 12.92 -0.38 -12.54
C THR A 69 12.50 -1.78 -12.13
N ALA A 70 11.25 -1.90 -11.74
CA ALA A 70 10.61 -3.16 -11.42
C ALA A 70 9.51 -3.48 -12.45
N LYS A 71 9.30 -4.77 -12.69
CA LYS A 71 8.25 -5.31 -13.53
C LYS A 71 7.23 -6.02 -12.64
N TYR A 72 5.95 -5.68 -12.76
CA TYR A 72 4.90 -6.44 -12.11
C TYR A 72 4.78 -7.83 -12.71
N GLY A 73 4.63 -8.83 -11.83
CA GLY A 73 4.35 -10.21 -12.22
C GLY A 73 2.87 -10.46 -12.49
N GLN A 74 2.44 -11.69 -12.28
CA GLN A 74 1.02 -12.03 -12.35
C GLN A 74 0.27 -11.41 -11.16
N LEU A 75 -0.60 -10.46 -11.46
CA LEU A 75 -1.47 -9.84 -10.49
C LEU A 75 -2.79 -10.62 -10.41
N GLN A 76 -3.15 -11.04 -9.22
CA GLN A 76 -4.41 -11.73 -8.92
C GLN A 76 -5.17 -10.90 -7.87
N ALA A 77 -5.82 -9.86 -8.34
CA ALA A 77 -6.60 -8.98 -7.48
C ALA A 77 -7.85 -9.71 -6.93
N PRO A 78 -8.19 -9.52 -5.65
CA PRO A 78 -7.49 -8.75 -4.64
C PRO A 78 -6.54 -9.60 -3.77
N GLN A 79 -6.17 -10.82 -4.19
CA GLN A 79 -5.55 -11.83 -3.34
C GLN A 79 -4.03 -11.72 -3.27
N ARG A 80 -3.37 -11.50 -4.42
CA ARG A 80 -1.91 -11.44 -4.48
C ARG A 80 -1.40 -10.61 -5.64
N GLY A 81 -0.20 -10.08 -5.47
CA GLY A 81 0.54 -9.38 -6.48
C GLY A 81 1.96 -9.13 -6.04
N GLY A 82 2.80 -8.76 -6.97
CA GLY A 82 4.20 -8.48 -6.67
C GLY A 82 4.95 -8.00 -7.88
N TRP A 83 6.21 -7.70 -7.67
CA TRP A 83 7.11 -7.22 -8.71
C TRP A 83 8.51 -7.79 -8.52
N GLU A 84 9.28 -7.77 -9.57
CA GLU A 84 10.71 -8.10 -9.56
C GLU A 84 11.52 -6.99 -10.24
N SER A 85 12.73 -6.77 -9.77
CA SER A 85 13.65 -5.82 -10.38
C SER A 85 14.08 -6.31 -11.77
N VAL A 86 14.06 -5.41 -12.76
CA VAL A 86 14.48 -5.70 -14.14
C VAL A 86 16.00 -5.81 -14.23
N ARG A 87 16.71 -5.01 -13.43
CA ARG A 87 18.18 -4.95 -13.35
C ARG A 87 18.63 -4.99 -11.90
N ASN A 88 19.92 -4.99 -11.70
CA ASN A 88 20.53 -4.91 -10.38
C ASN A 88 20.07 -3.68 -9.61
N VAL A 89 19.93 -3.84 -8.30
CA VAL A 89 19.54 -2.77 -7.35
C VAL A 89 20.71 -2.54 -6.39
N GLY A 90 21.62 -1.65 -6.76
CA GLY A 90 22.87 -1.45 -6.02
C GLY A 90 23.64 -2.79 -5.89
N PRO A 91 23.91 -3.28 -4.68
CA PRO A 91 24.64 -4.51 -4.45
C PRO A 91 23.80 -5.79 -4.62
N LEU A 92 22.53 -5.66 -5.02
CA LEU A 92 21.63 -6.78 -5.26
C LEU A 92 21.56 -7.11 -6.75
N GLU A 93 21.80 -8.36 -7.12
CA GLU A 93 21.57 -8.85 -8.48
C GLU A 93 20.09 -8.88 -8.83
N LYS A 94 19.26 -9.26 -7.87
CA LYS A 94 17.80 -9.32 -8.01
C LYS A 94 17.11 -8.96 -6.71
N LEU A 95 16.01 -8.24 -6.84
CA LEU A 95 15.10 -7.94 -5.75
C LEU A 95 13.67 -8.24 -6.20
N THR A 96 12.95 -9.05 -5.43
CA THR A 96 11.54 -9.40 -5.67
C THR A 96 10.72 -9.12 -4.45
N GLN A 97 9.52 -8.61 -4.66
CA GLN A 97 8.57 -8.36 -3.58
C GLN A 97 7.22 -8.96 -3.94
N GLY A 98 6.66 -9.74 -3.03
CA GLY A 98 5.34 -10.35 -3.15
C GLY A 98 4.44 -9.95 -1.99
N TRP A 99 3.18 -9.70 -2.31
CA TRP A 99 2.11 -9.41 -1.36
C TRP A 99 1.02 -10.47 -1.48
N THR A 100 0.51 -10.92 -0.34
CA THR A 100 -0.65 -11.80 -0.28
C THR A 100 -1.64 -11.24 0.73
N PHE A 101 -2.92 -11.20 0.35
CA PHE A 101 -4.02 -10.68 1.14
C PHE A 101 -5.07 -11.77 1.31
N LYS A 102 -5.16 -12.33 2.50
CA LYS A 102 -6.10 -13.39 2.83
C LYS A 102 -7.21 -12.85 3.72
N PRO A 103 -8.47 -12.83 3.26
CA PRO A 103 -9.57 -12.39 4.10
C PRO A 103 -9.73 -13.31 5.31
N MET A 104 -10.00 -12.72 6.47
CA MET A 104 -10.26 -13.44 7.71
C MET A 104 -11.31 -12.70 8.55
N PRO A 105 -11.92 -13.36 9.55
CA PRO A 105 -12.82 -12.66 10.47
C PRO A 105 -12.14 -11.47 11.13
N GLY A 106 -12.73 -10.30 10.99
CA GLY A 106 -12.20 -9.05 11.58
C GLY A 106 -11.17 -8.30 10.77
N GLY A 107 -10.82 -8.75 9.53
CA GLY A 107 -9.88 -8.01 8.69
C GLY A 107 -9.26 -8.85 7.57
N THR A 108 -8.00 -8.57 7.29
CA THR A 108 -7.21 -9.25 6.27
C THR A 108 -5.83 -9.59 6.83
N GLU A 109 -5.43 -10.83 6.68
CA GLU A 109 -4.06 -11.25 6.88
C GLU A 109 -3.22 -10.79 5.68
N VAL A 110 -2.24 -9.93 5.94
CA VAL A 110 -1.34 -9.38 4.93
C VAL A 110 0.03 -9.99 5.11
N THR A 111 0.50 -10.67 4.10
CA THR A 111 1.86 -11.23 4.07
C THR A 111 2.70 -10.49 3.05
N LEU A 112 3.83 -9.97 3.50
CA LEU A 112 4.86 -9.38 2.65
C LEU A 112 6.06 -10.32 2.59
N THR A 113 6.43 -10.72 1.38
CA THR A 113 7.61 -11.53 1.09
C THR A 113 8.59 -10.70 0.28
N LEU A 114 9.83 -10.66 0.73
CA LEU A 114 10.93 -9.99 0.05
C LEU A 114 12.05 -10.99 -0.19
N ASN A 115 12.42 -11.19 -1.45
CA ASN A 115 13.56 -12.02 -1.81
C ASN A 115 14.62 -11.16 -2.49
N ALA A 116 15.85 -11.33 -2.07
CA ALA A 116 17.00 -10.63 -2.64
C ALA A 116 18.12 -11.63 -2.93
N ARG A 117 18.83 -11.39 -4.04
CA ARG A 117 20.07 -12.08 -4.36
C ARG A 117 21.21 -11.07 -4.26
N VAL A 118 22.17 -11.32 -3.38
CA VAL A 118 23.32 -10.43 -3.16
C VAL A 118 24.49 -10.83 -4.04
N MET A 119 25.22 -9.85 -4.58
CA MET A 119 26.40 -10.06 -5.43
C MET A 119 27.57 -10.63 -4.65
N TYR A 120 27.75 -10.20 -3.39
CA TYR A 120 28.91 -10.53 -2.59
C TYR A 120 28.50 -11.13 -1.24
N ARG A 121 29.08 -12.27 -0.89
CA ARG A 121 28.76 -13.00 0.33
C ARG A 121 28.99 -12.17 1.62
N TRP A 122 30.03 -11.39 1.65
CA TRP A 122 30.41 -10.62 2.84
C TRP A 122 29.42 -9.49 3.19
N ILE A 123 28.62 -9.01 2.24
CA ILE A 123 27.59 -7.99 2.49
C ILE A 123 26.21 -8.60 2.85
N ARG A 124 26.08 -9.92 2.84
CA ARG A 124 24.78 -10.57 3.07
C ARG A 124 24.16 -10.16 4.40
N THR A 125 24.89 -10.31 5.51
CA THR A 125 24.38 -10.04 6.85
C THR A 125 23.91 -8.58 7.05
N PRO A 126 24.69 -7.55 6.69
CA PRO A 126 24.20 -6.18 6.81
C PRO A 126 22.99 -5.91 5.92
N ILE A 127 22.96 -6.43 4.68
CA ILE A 127 21.80 -6.27 3.80
C ILE A 127 20.58 -6.96 4.36
N GLU A 128 20.69 -8.18 4.87
CA GLU A 128 19.59 -8.91 5.49
C GLU A 128 18.94 -8.13 6.63
N ARG A 129 19.72 -7.48 7.48
CA ARG A 129 19.20 -6.60 8.55
C ARG A 129 18.44 -5.40 7.99
N VAL A 130 18.99 -4.75 6.97
CA VAL A 130 18.32 -3.61 6.31
C VAL A 130 17.00 -4.05 5.69
N LEU A 131 16.96 -5.16 4.99
CA LEU A 131 15.76 -5.68 4.35
C LEU A 131 14.70 -6.14 5.37
N HIS A 132 15.12 -6.73 6.51
CA HIS A 132 14.21 -7.05 7.62
C HIS A 132 13.55 -5.79 8.18
N ASN A 133 14.32 -4.76 8.46
CA ASN A 133 13.79 -3.49 8.94
C ASN A 133 12.86 -2.83 7.91
N MET A 134 13.20 -2.94 6.62
CA MET A 134 12.37 -2.41 5.52
C MET A 134 11.00 -3.10 5.50
N VAL A 135 10.96 -4.43 5.56
CA VAL A 135 9.71 -5.20 5.56
C VAL A 135 8.86 -4.87 6.79
N ALA A 136 9.47 -4.87 7.99
CA ALA A 136 8.78 -4.56 9.24
C ALA A 136 8.19 -3.14 9.22
N THR A 137 8.96 -2.16 8.79
CA THR A 137 8.53 -0.76 8.71
C THR A 137 7.41 -0.58 7.69
N THR A 138 7.52 -1.20 6.51
CA THR A 138 6.48 -1.17 5.48
C THR A 138 5.15 -1.72 6.01
N LEU A 139 5.15 -2.87 6.68
CA LEU A 139 3.92 -3.46 7.22
C LEU A 139 3.31 -2.61 8.34
N LEU A 140 4.14 -2.09 9.25
CA LEU A 140 3.69 -1.22 10.34
C LEU A 140 3.03 0.06 9.82
N GLU A 141 3.65 0.70 8.82
CA GLU A 141 3.10 1.93 8.24
C GLU A 141 1.86 1.67 7.37
N LEU A 142 1.75 0.50 6.73
CA LEU A 142 0.52 0.09 6.08
C LEU A 142 -0.64 0.03 7.09
N GLN A 143 -0.43 -0.61 8.24
CA GLN A 143 -1.43 -0.69 9.30
C GLN A 143 -1.80 0.70 9.81
N ARG A 144 -0.83 1.55 10.13
CA ARG A 144 -1.07 2.93 10.57
C ARG A 144 -1.83 3.77 9.55
N SER A 145 -1.47 3.63 8.27
CA SER A 145 -2.16 4.34 7.18
C SER A 145 -3.63 3.94 7.06
N VAL A 146 -3.93 2.66 7.23
CA VAL A 146 -5.31 2.15 7.22
C VAL A 146 -6.09 2.64 8.43
N ASP A 147 -5.49 2.60 9.63
CA ASP A 147 -6.14 3.06 10.86
C ASP A 147 -6.45 4.57 10.77
N ALA A 148 -5.53 5.38 10.25
CA ALA A 148 -5.74 6.81 10.04
C ALA A 148 -6.83 7.11 8.99
N GLN A 149 -6.85 6.38 7.88
CA GLN A 149 -7.88 6.54 6.84
C GLN A 149 -9.25 6.07 7.32
N GLY A 150 -9.30 5.02 8.14
CA GLY A 150 -10.53 4.55 8.76
C GLY A 150 -11.14 5.59 9.70
N ALA A 151 -10.32 6.27 10.50
CA ALA A 151 -10.77 7.34 11.37
C ALA A 151 -11.34 8.54 10.58
N GLN A 152 -10.64 8.96 9.50
CA GLN A 152 -11.14 10.03 8.63
C GLN A 152 -12.46 9.68 7.96
N LEU A 153 -12.61 8.45 7.48
CA LEU A 153 -13.85 7.96 6.85
C LEU A 153 -15.03 8.00 7.83
N LEU A 154 -14.80 7.61 9.07
CA LEU A 154 -15.83 7.67 10.13
C LEU A 154 -16.22 9.11 10.48
N GLU A 155 -15.25 10.03 10.51
CA GLU A 155 -15.53 11.46 10.72
C GLU A 155 -16.33 12.07 9.56
N ASP A 156 -15.96 11.74 8.31
CA ASP A 156 -16.64 12.24 7.11
C ASP A 156 -18.09 11.69 7.04
N MET A 157 -18.29 10.41 7.31
CA MET A 157 -19.61 9.81 7.40
C MET A 157 -20.45 10.46 8.52
N GLY A 158 -19.84 10.75 9.66
CA GLY A 158 -20.50 11.44 10.76
C GLY A 158 -20.96 12.86 10.37
N ARG A 159 -20.14 13.61 9.63
CA ARG A 159 -20.51 14.94 9.10
C ARG A 159 -21.65 14.85 8.10
N GLU A 160 -21.58 13.94 7.14
CA GLU A 160 -22.65 13.75 6.14
C GLU A 160 -23.99 13.39 6.80
N MET A 161 -23.99 12.51 7.81
CA MET A 161 -25.20 12.18 8.55
C MET A 161 -25.78 13.38 9.29
N GLN A 162 -24.93 14.22 9.93
CA GLN A 162 -25.37 15.42 10.60
C GLN A 162 -25.94 16.46 9.61
N GLU A 163 -25.33 16.61 8.45
CA GLU A 163 -25.83 17.53 7.40
C GLU A 163 -27.18 17.06 6.85
N ARG A 164 -27.37 15.77 6.61
CA ARG A 164 -28.67 15.20 6.20
C ARG A 164 -29.73 15.44 7.26
N GLN A 165 -29.46 15.19 8.54
CA GLN A 165 -30.40 15.44 9.62
C GLN A 165 -30.77 16.92 9.74
N LYS A 166 -29.81 17.84 9.60
CA LYS A 166 -30.06 19.29 9.58
C LYS A 166 -30.92 19.69 8.39
N ALA A 167 -30.66 19.14 7.20
CA ALA A 167 -31.45 19.42 6.00
C ALA A 167 -32.88 18.91 6.14
N GLU A 168 -33.08 17.71 6.67
CA GLU A 168 -34.41 17.13 6.93
C GLU A 168 -35.21 17.96 7.97
N GLN A 169 -34.53 18.36 9.07
CA GLN A 169 -35.17 19.24 10.07
C GLN A 169 -35.54 20.59 9.51
N LYS A 170 -34.72 21.17 8.63
CA LYS A 170 -35.03 22.45 7.98
C LYS A 170 -36.22 22.31 7.04
N ALA A 171 -36.23 21.25 6.21
CA ALA A 171 -37.36 20.96 5.31
C ALA A 171 -38.65 20.70 6.08
N ALA A 172 -38.63 19.98 7.19
CA ALA A 172 -39.78 19.75 8.04
C ALA A 172 -40.31 21.04 8.65
N LYS A 173 -39.42 21.95 9.13
CA LYS A 173 -39.80 23.27 9.65
C LYS A 173 -40.42 24.17 8.57
N GLU A 174 -39.89 24.14 7.36
CA GLU A 174 -40.43 24.92 6.24
C GLU A 174 -41.82 24.41 5.81
N ALA A 175 -41.96 23.07 5.74
CA ALA A 175 -43.25 22.43 5.43
C ALA A 175 -44.30 22.77 6.50
N ALA A 176 -43.94 22.75 7.79
CA ALA A 176 -44.85 23.11 8.89
C ALA A 176 -45.24 24.60 8.85
N LYS A 177 -44.33 25.50 8.46
CA LYS A 177 -44.63 26.93 8.27
C LYS A 177 -45.58 27.18 7.10
N ALA A 178 -45.35 26.45 5.98
CA ALA A 178 -46.21 26.54 4.79
C ALA A 178 -47.63 26.02 5.06
N ALA A 179 -47.79 24.96 5.86
CA ALA A 179 -49.08 24.43 6.26
C ALA A 179 -49.86 25.40 7.18
N LYS A 180 -49.16 26.13 8.08
CA LYS A 180 -49.81 27.18 8.94
C LYS A 180 -50.24 28.43 8.17
N LYS A 181 -49.63 28.73 7.02
CA LYS A 181 -49.98 29.90 6.20
C LYS A 181 -51.19 29.67 5.27
N LYS A 182 -51.60 28.43 5.09
CA LYS A 182 -52.76 28.01 4.27
C LYS A 182 -54.03 27.78 5.08
N ARG A 183 -53.99 28.00 6.39
CA ARG A 183 -55.15 28.06 7.30
C ARG A 183 -55.46 29.51 7.67
#